data_11aaf4189ce8fdeb062e329be18b09b7
#
_entry.id   11aaf4189ce8fdeb062e329be18b09b7
#
_cell.length_a   1.000
_cell.length_b   1.000
_cell.length_c   1.000
_cell.angle_alpha   90.00
_cell.angle_beta   90.00
_cell.angle_gamma   90.00
#
_symmetry.space_group_name_H-M   'P 1'
#
loop_
_entity.id
_entity.type
_entity.pdbx_description
1 polymer ?
#
loop_
_entity_poly.entity_id
_entity_poly.type
_entity_poly.pdbx_seq_one_letter_code
_entity_poly.pdbx_strand_id
1 'polypeptide(L)'
;MLYTEYLECAKKHVLGCGQMLASYKENGQNDINVWLELYYLSGYILEAITVYSVYKLGGWQSNVDIQVHDPAFVAANNVDFYGYDRVINTPHGKSYPYRNQTTYPLDIKHHNFHQIINSKLRVEPCFNTIPYFGTCDPSDIDSDIVTLLDNWSVNVRYESAATTSANLTKDIVSRLYSTCLSIVMGVINNV
;
A
#
# COMPACT_ATOMS: atom_id res chain seq x y z
N MET A 1 5.32 16.03 -1.75
CA MET A 1 5.43 14.82 -0.88
C MET A 1 6.59 13.98 -1.38
N LEU A 2 7.50 13.60 -0.49
CA LEU A 2 8.65 12.76 -0.85
C LEU A 2 8.28 11.28 -0.68
N TYR A 3 8.87 10.40 -1.49
CA TYR A 3 8.59 8.95 -1.31
C TYR A 3 9.07 8.42 0.05
N THR A 4 10.09 9.05 0.63
CA THR A 4 10.59 8.70 1.97
C THR A 4 9.57 9.00 3.08
N GLU A 5 8.68 9.96 2.87
CA GLU A 5 7.59 10.25 3.82
C GLU A 5 6.57 9.12 3.88
N TYR A 6 6.43 8.34 2.79
CA TYR A 6 5.59 7.14 2.79
C TYR A 6 6.17 6.03 3.68
N LEU A 7 7.49 5.85 3.71
CA LEU A 7 8.11 4.92 4.67
C LEU A 7 7.81 5.33 6.11
N GLU A 8 7.96 6.60 6.43
CA GLU A 8 7.66 7.11 7.78
C GLU A 8 6.15 6.98 8.11
N CYS A 9 5.29 7.16 7.11
CA CYS A 9 3.85 6.92 7.25
C CYS A 9 3.56 5.45 7.58
N ALA A 10 4.15 4.51 6.83
CA ALA A 10 4.01 3.08 7.10
C ALA A 10 4.47 2.71 8.52
N LYS A 11 5.64 3.18 8.94
CA LYS A 11 6.17 2.97 10.30
C LYS A 11 5.22 3.52 11.37
N LYS A 12 4.70 4.72 11.16
CA LYS A 12 3.75 5.35 12.09
C LYS A 12 2.48 4.52 12.23
N HIS A 13 1.91 4.04 11.14
CA HIS A 13 0.71 3.21 11.17
C HIS A 13 0.97 1.85 11.82
N VAL A 14 2.11 1.20 11.55
CA VAL A 14 2.52 -0.03 12.25
C VAL A 14 2.59 0.19 13.75
N LEU A 15 3.25 1.27 14.20
CA LEU A 15 3.34 1.59 15.62
C LEU A 15 1.96 1.83 16.23
N GLY A 16 1.10 2.60 15.56
CA GLY A 16 -0.26 2.88 16.03
C GLY A 16 -1.10 1.59 16.16
N CYS A 17 -1.08 0.73 15.15
CA CYS A 17 -1.77 -0.57 15.20
C CYS A 17 -1.26 -1.44 16.35
N GLY A 18 0.06 -1.50 16.57
CA GLY A 18 0.64 -2.26 17.68
C GLY A 18 0.19 -1.73 19.05
N GLN A 19 0.13 -0.41 19.22
CA GLN A 19 -0.37 0.22 20.44
C GLN A 19 -1.85 -0.05 20.68
N MET A 20 -2.67 0.02 19.64
CA MET A 20 -4.10 -0.31 19.71
C MET A 20 -4.30 -1.77 20.14
N LEU A 21 -3.59 -2.72 19.53
CA LEU A 21 -3.65 -4.14 19.92
C LEU A 21 -3.19 -4.38 21.37
N ALA A 22 -2.09 -3.74 21.78
CA ALA A 22 -1.54 -3.90 23.12
C ALA A 22 -2.44 -3.28 24.23
N SER A 23 -3.14 -2.18 23.91
CA SER A 23 -4.04 -1.50 24.85
C SER A 23 -5.42 -2.16 24.95
N TYR A 24 -5.75 -3.03 24.00
CA TYR A 24 -7.02 -3.74 24.00
C TYR A 24 -7.09 -4.76 25.14
N LYS A 25 -7.82 -4.40 26.19
CA LYS A 25 -8.07 -5.28 27.33
C LYS A 25 -9.24 -6.21 26.98
N GLU A 26 -9.03 -7.49 27.16
CA GLU A 26 -10.08 -8.50 26.97
C GLU A 26 -11.17 -8.33 28.02
N ASN A 27 -12.17 -7.53 27.74
CA ASN A 27 -13.41 -7.48 28.52
C ASN A 27 -14.45 -8.48 28.01
N GLY A 28 -14.02 -9.49 27.22
CA GLY A 28 -14.91 -10.51 26.66
C GLY A 28 -15.81 -10.02 25.50
N GLN A 29 -15.72 -8.75 25.12
CA GLN A 29 -16.46 -8.19 23.99
C GLN A 29 -15.55 -8.06 22.78
N ASN A 30 -16.00 -8.61 21.66
CA ASN A 30 -15.35 -8.43 20.36
C ASN A 30 -15.72 -7.04 19.83
N ASP A 31 -14.84 -6.05 19.97
CA ASP A 31 -15.11 -4.70 19.49
C ASP A 31 -14.77 -4.62 17.99
N ILE A 32 -15.75 -4.91 17.19
CA ILE A 32 -15.63 -4.89 15.72
C ILE A 32 -15.19 -3.53 15.17
N ASN A 33 -15.48 -2.42 15.84
CA ASN A 33 -15.07 -1.10 15.36
C ASN A 33 -13.55 -0.91 15.51
N VAL A 34 -12.96 -1.44 16.58
CA VAL A 34 -11.50 -1.45 16.74
C VAL A 34 -10.84 -2.33 15.68
N TRP A 35 -11.43 -3.47 15.36
CA TRP A 35 -10.91 -4.36 14.32
C TRP A 35 -11.03 -3.76 12.93
N LEU A 36 -12.09 -3.05 12.64
CA LEU A 36 -12.28 -2.32 11.38
C LEU A 36 -11.23 -1.21 11.24
N GLU A 37 -10.96 -0.46 12.30
CA GLU A 37 -9.92 0.59 12.28
C GLU A 37 -8.53 -0.02 12.03
N LEU A 38 -8.20 -1.12 12.69
CA LEU A 38 -6.93 -1.83 12.45
C LEU A 38 -6.84 -2.38 11.02
N TYR A 39 -7.92 -2.92 10.50
CA TYR A 39 -7.99 -3.40 9.12
C TYR A 39 -7.81 -2.23 8.13
N TYR A 40 -8.48 -1.12 8.36
CA TYR A 40 -8.34 0.09 7.56
C TYR A 40 -6.90 0.61 7.55
N LEU A 41 -6.26 0.73 8.71
CA LEU A 41 -4.87 1.18 8.83
C LEU A 41 -3.88 0.19 8.20
N SER A 42 -4.18 -1.11 8.24
CA SER A 42 -3.34 -2.13 7.58
C SER A 42 -3.23 -1.92 6.08
N GLY A 43 -4.29 -1.54 5.40
CA GLY A 43 -4.24 -1.20 3.98
C GLY A 43 -3.40 0.06 3.70
N TYR A 44 -3.45 1.06 4.56
CA TYR A 44 -2.58 2.23 4.43
C TYR A 44 -1.10 1.91 4.68
N ILE A 45 -0.81 0.98 5.57
CA ILE A 45 0.56 0.46 5.72
C ILE A 45 1.02 -0.13 4.38
N LEU A 46 0.18 -0.98 3.79
CA LEU A 46 0.49 -1.65 2.53
C LEU A 46 0.65 -0.65 1.37
N GLU A 47 -0.27 0.29 1.25
CA GLU A 47 -0.18 1.36 0.26
C GLU A 47 1.12 2.16 0.42
N ALA A 48 1.38 2.64 1.62
CA ALA A 48 2.54 3.50 1.88
C ALA A 48 3.87 2.78 1.60
N ILE A 49 4.00 1.52 2.03
CA ILE A 49 5.23 0.77 1.78
C ILE A 49 5.39 0.40 0.31
N THR A 50 4.29 0.21 -0.42
CA THR A 50 4.30 -0.01 -1.87
C THR A 50 4.81 1.21 -2.62
N VAL A 51 4.30 2.40 -2.30
CA VAL A 51 4.76 3.66 -2.89
C VAL A 51 6.24 3.87 -2.63
N TYR A 52 6.67 3.73 -1.37
CA TYR A 52 8.10 3.82 -1.03
C TYR A 52 8.94 2.88 -1.88
N SER A 53 8.56 1.60 -1.96
CA SER A 53 9.30 0.56 -2.66
C SER A 53 9.47 0.86 -4.15
N VAL A 54 8.39 1.26 -4.82
CA VAL A 54 8.40 1.55 -6.26
C VAL A 54 9.32 2.73 -6.61
N TYR A 55 9.21 3.82 -5.88
CA TYR A 55 10.03 5.00 -6.13
C TYR A 55 11.49 4.77 -5.76
N LYS A 56 11.76 4.05 -4.68
CA LYS A 56 13.11 3.70 -4.25
C LYS A 56 13.80 2.80 -5.28
N LEU A 57 13.17 1.72 -5.70
CA LEU A 57 13.71 0.79 -6.70
C LEU A 57 13.83 1.44 -8.08
N GLY A 58 12.90 2.30 -8.44
CA GLY A 58 12.93 3.06 -9.68
C GLY A 58 14.04 4.12 -9.74
N GLY A 59 14.77 4.34 -8.65
CA GLY A 59 15.86 5.31 -8.60
C GLY A 59 15.38 6.77 -8.53
N TRP A 60 14.16 7.03 -8.03
CA TRP A 60 13.68 8.40 -7.85
C TRP A 60 14.53 9.16 -6.83
N GLN A 61 14.79 10.42 -7.09
CA GLN A 61 15.57 11.26 -6.19
C GLN A 61 14.82 11.52 -4.87
N SER A 62 15.47 11.27 -3.73
CA SER A 62 14.82 11.34 -2.41
C SER A 62 14.37 12.73 -1.98
N ASN A 63 14.88 13.78 -2.62
CA ASN A 63 14.54 15.19 -2.36
C ASN A 63 13.57 15.78 -3.39
N VAL A 64 13.08 14.98 -4.34
CA VAL A 64 12.12 15.42 -5.37
C VAL A 64 10.72 14.95 -5.01
N ASP A 65 9.74 15.85 -5.13
CA ASP A 65 8.33 15.52 -4.92
C ASP A 65 7.86 14.50 -5.96
N ILE A 66 7.25 13.40 -5.50
CA ILE A 66 6.76 12.34 -6.39
C ILE A 66 5.59 12.77 -7.27
N GLN A 67 4.99 13.91 -7.00
CA GLN A 67 3.95 14.51 -7.85
C GLN A 67 4.54 15.20 -9.08
N VAL A 68 5.85 15.44 -9.10
CA VAL A 68 6.54 15.96 -10.29
C VAL A 68 6.51 14.91 -11.39
N HIS A 69 6.18 15.34 -12.60
CA HIS A 69 6.21 14.46 -13.76
C HIS A 69 7.63 14.36 -14.32
N ASP A 70 8.16 13.15 -14.35
CA ASP A 70 9.41 12.82 -15.01
C ASP A 70 9.12 11.78 -16.11
N PRO A 71 9.10 12.18 -17.39
CA PRO A 71 8.84 11.26 -18.49
C PRO A 71 9.83 10.08 -18.57
N ALA A 72 11.10 10.30 -18.18
CA ALA A 72 12.11 9.25 -18.20
C ALA A 72 11.82 8.19 -17.12
N PHE A 73 11.48 8.63 -15.91
CA PHE A 73 11.07 7.74 -14.84
C PHE A 73 9.80 6.94 -15.21
N VAL A 74 8.78 7.62 -15.78
CA VAL A 74 7.54 6.98 -16.19
C VAL A 74 7.81 5.95 -17.29
N ALA A 75 8.64 6.28 -18.27
CA ALA A 75 8.99 5.35 -19.35
C ALA A 75 9.73 4.10 -18.85
N ALA A 76 10.62 4.28 -17.86
CA ALA A 76 11.39 3.18 -17.26
C ALA A 76 10.56 2.32 -16.30
N ASN A 77 9.65 2.93 -15.54
CA ASN A 77 8.98 2.31 -14.42
C ASN A 77 7.49 2.04 -14.64
N ASN A 78 6.88 2.64 -15.65
CA ASN A 78 5.43 2.58 -15.89
C ASN A 78 4.58 2.99 -14.68
N VAL A 79 5.04 3.97 -13.90
CA VAL A 79 4.37 4.54 -12.72
C VAL A 79 4.40 6.05 -12.81
N ASP A 80 3.27 6.70 -12.53
CA ASP A 80 3.15 8.15 -12.37
C ASP A 80 2.20 8.43 -11.20
N PHE A 81 2.49 9.45 -10.39
CA PHE A 81 1.64 9.79 -9.25
C PHE A 81 0.16 9.97 -9.66
N TYR A 82 -0.08 10.71 -10.74
CA TYR A 82 -1.44 10.96 -11.23
C TYR A 82 -1.94 9.95 -12.28
N GLY A 83 -1.06 9.11 -12.81
CA GLY A 83 -1.43 8.18 -13.87
C GLY A 83 -2.19 8.87 -15.00
N TYR A 84 -3.35 8.35 -15.40
CA TYR A 84 -4.17 8.89 -16.50
C TYR A 84 -4.73 10.29 -16.23
N ASP A 85 -4.87 10.70 -14.97
CA ASP A 85 -5.39 12.01 -14.57
C ASP A 85 -4.35 13.15 -14.72
N ARG A 86 -3.16 12.85 -15.21
CA ARG A 86 -2.09 13.83 -15.34
C ARG A 86 -2.49 14.99 -16.22
N VAL A 87 -2.46 16.18 -15.65
CA VAL A 87 -2.59 17.46 -16.36
C VAL A 87 -1.36 18.30 -16.05
N ILE A 88 -0.70 18.78 -17.09
CA ILE A 88 0.48 19.63 -16.98
C ILE A 88 0.10 21.04 -17.43
N ASN A 89 0.37 22.04 -16.61
CA ASN A 89 0.26 23.44 -16.99
C ASN A 89 1.50 23.84 -17.82
N THR A 90 1.27 24.38 -19.00
CA THR A 90 2.33 24.90 -19.88
C THR A 90 2.09 26.37 -20.14
N PRO A 91 3.09 27.12 -20.67
CA PRO A 91 2.90 28.51 -21.07
C PRO A 91 1.77 28.72 -22.09
N HIS A 92 1.42 27.67 -22.85
CA HIS A 92 0.39 27.70 -23.89
C HIS A 92 -0.94 27.09 -23.44
N GLY A 93 -1.13 26.82 -22.13
CA GLY A 93 -2.33 26.23 -21.59
C GLY A 93 -2.09 24.85 -20.95
N LYS A 94 -3.14 24.02 -20.88
CA LYS A 94 -3.08 22.69 -20.26
C LYS A 94 -2.64 21.63 -21.27
N SER A 95 -1.69 20.78 -20.87
CA SER A 95 -1.29 19.58 -21.60
C SER A 95 -1.79 18.31 -20.88
N TYR A 96 -2.17 17.32 -21.65
CA TYR A 96 -2.69 16.02 -21.16
C TYR A 96 -1.81 14.90 -21.76
N PRO A 97 -0.68 14.55 -21.12
CA PRO A 97 0.34 13.69 -21.72
C PRO A 97 -0.18 12.30 -22.11
N TYR A 98 -1.25 11.83 -21.44
CA TYR A 98 -1.79 10.47 -21.68
C TYR A 98 -3.12 10.44 -22.46
N ARG A 99 -3.64 11.60 -22.89
CA ARG A 99 -4.99 11.69 -23.49
C ARG A 99 -5.23 10.76 -24.68
N ASN A 100 -4.21 10.51 -25.48
CA ASN A 100 -4.31 9.72 -26.72
C ASN A 100 -3.60 8.37 -26.62
N GLN A 101 -3.25 7.92 -25.39
CA GLN A 101 -2.61 6.63 -25.18
C GLN A 101 -3.65 5.56 -24.89
N THR A 102 -3.40 4.35 -25.36
CA THR A 102 -4.23 3.17 -25.09
C THR A 102 -3.89 2.53 -23.73
N THR A 103 -2.69 2.80 -23.24
CA THR A 103 -2.20 2.32 -21.95
C THR A 103 -1.76 3.50 -21.09
N TYR A 104 -2.09 3.46 -19.83
CA TYR A 104 -1.74 4.48 -18.86
C TYR A 104 -0.72 3.92 -17.87
N PRO A 105 0.21 4.76 -17.36
CA PRO A 105 1.05 4.32 -16.25
C PRO A 105 0.19 4.02 -15.02
N LEU A 106 0.67 3.11 -14.20
CA LEU A 106 0.07 2.82 -12.90
C LEU A 106 0.08 4.09 -12.05
N ASP A 107 -1.06 4.42 -11.47
CA ASP A 107 -1.20 5.64 -10.67
C ASP A 107 -1.13 5.37 -9.17
N ILE A 108 -0.57 6.33 -8.45
CA ILE A 108 -0.49 6.31 -6.99
C ILE A 108 -1.71 7.00 -6.36
N LYS A 109 -2.22 8.05 -6.98
CA LYS A 109 -3.31 8.90 -6.48
C LYS A 109 -4.60 8.13 -6.20
N HIS A 110 -4.89 7.09 -6.97
CA HIS A 110 -6.13 6.32 -6.88
C HIS A 110 -6.00 5.03 -6.06
N HIS A 111 -5.02 4.95 -5.17
CA HIS A 111 -4.82 3.81 -4.27
C HIS A 111 -4.60 2.48 -5.00
N ASN A 112 -3.90 2.52 -6.13
CA ASN A 112 -3.74 1.38 -7.06
C ASN A 112 -2.59 0.44 -6.66
N PHE A 113 -2.34 0.30 -5.35
CA PHE A 113 -1.18 -0.41 -4.83
C PHE A 113 -1.22 -1.93 -5.13
N HIS A 114 -2.39 -2.56 -5.17
CA HIS A 114 -2.51 -3.98 -5.53
C HIS A 114 -1.98 -4.24 -6.95
N GLN A 115 -2.35 -3.38 -7.90
CA GLN A 115 -1.87 -3.52 -9.26
C GLN A 115 -0.35 -3.28 -9.36
N ILE A 116 0.16 -2.33 -8.58
CA ILE A 116 1.60 -2.05 -8.51
C ILE A 116 2.35 -3.25 -7.92
N ILE A 117 1.88 -3.83 -6.81
CA ILE A 117 2.47 -5.02 -6.23
C ILE A 117 2.51 -6.15 -7.26
N ASN A 118 1.38 -6.45 -7.88
CA ASN A 118 1.25 -7.59 -8.80
C ASN A 118 2.10 -7.43 -10.07
N SER A 119 2.19 -6.24 -10.63
CA SER A 119 2.86 -6.01 -11.91
C SER A 119 4.32 -5.58 -11.81
N LYS A 120 4.77 -5.12 -10.63
CA LYS A 120 6.12 -4.59 -10.44
C LYS A 120 6.88 -5.24 -9.29
N LEU A 121 6.33 -5.24 -8.09
CA LEU A 121 7.12 -5.65 -6.92
C LEU A 121 7.30 -7.17 -6.84
N ARG A 122 6.33 -7.95 -7.23
CA ARG A 122 6.40 -9.43 -7.19
C ARG A 122 7.48 -10.02 -8.10
N VAL A 123 7.91 -9.31 -9.13
CA VAL A 123 8.95 -9.77 -10.04
C VAL A 123 10.36 -9.38 -9.59
N GLU A 124 10.47 -8.54 -8.58
CA GLU A 124 11.77 -8.08 -8.09
C GLU A 124 12.36 -9.08 -7.09
N PRO A 125 13.59 -9.58 -7.33
CA PRO A 125 14.20 -10.61 -6.49
C PRO A 125 14.33 -10.22 -5.00
N CYS A 126 14.50 -8.92 -4.70
CA CYS A 126 14.61 -8.43 -3.33
C CYS A 126 13.32 -8.60 -2.50
N PHE A 127 12.19 -8.86 -3.15
CA PHE A 127 10.91 -9.10 -2.46
C PHE A 127 10.55 -10.58 -2.29
N ASN A 128 11.30 -11.50 -2.87
CA ASN A 128 10.94 -12.93 -2.88
C ASN A 128 10.66 -13.52 -1.49
N THR A 129 11.28 -13.01 -0.45
CA THR A 129 11.11 -13.46 0.94
C THR A 129 10.14 -12.59 1.74
N ILE A 130 9.57 -11.54 1.14
CA ILE A 130 8.67 -10.63 1.84
C ILE A 130 7.24 -11.16 1.69
N PRO A 131 6.52 -11.41 2.80
CA PRO A 131 5.14 -11.86 2.74
C PRO A 131 4.30 -10.96 1.85
N TYR A 132 3.37 -11.53 1.09
CA TYR A 132 2.45 -10.84 0.19
C TYR A 132 3.08 -10.13 -1.02
N PHE A 133 4.31 -9.59 -0.90
CA PHE A 133 5.03 -8.92 -1.99
C PHE A 133 5.78 -9.91 -2.89
N GLY A 134 6.34 -10.94 -2.31
CA GLY A 134 7.14 -11.91 -3.03
C GLY A 134 6.33 -12.98 -3.76
N THR A 135 7.06 -13.82 -4.48
CA THR A 135 6.56 -15.05 -5.11
C THR A 135 6.57 -16.23 -4.15
N CYS A 136 6.67 -15.96 -2.83
CA CYS A 136 6.54 -16.99 -1.81
C CYS A 136 5.34 -17.88 -2.11
N ASP A 137 5.52 -19.17 -1.91
CA ASP A 137 4.44 -20.13 -2.08
C ASP A 137 3.19 -19.59 -1.36
N PRO A 138 2.03 -19.47 -2.04
CA PRO A 138 0.78 -19.05 -1.39
C PRO A 138 0.45 -19.83 -0.12
N SER A 139 1.01 -21.05 0.04
CA SER A 139 0.90 -21.85 1.26
C SER A 139 1.63 -21.25 2.47
N ASP A 140 2.58 -20.36 2.27
CA ASP A 140 3.35 -19.73 3.35
C ASP A 140 2.64 -18.51 3.94
N ILE A 141 1.59 -18.01 3.30
CA ILE A 141 0.80 -16.88 3.77
C ILE A 141 -0.59 -17.38 4.12
N ASP A 142 -1.04 -17.01 5.29
CA ASP A 142 -2.40 -17.27 5.75
C ASP A 142 -3.45 -16.77 4.73
N SER A 143 -4.24 -17.68 4.19
CA SER A 143 -5.24 -17.39 3.16
C SER A 143 -6.29 -16.35 3.60
N ASP A 144 -6.62 -16.30 4.90
CA ASP A 144 -7.54 -15.30 5.44
C ASP A 144 -6.92 -13.90 5.34
N ILE A 145 -5.62 -13.80 5.62
CA ILE A 145 -4.89 -12.53 5.55
C ILE A 145 -4.73 -12.07 4.10
N VAL A 146 -4.40 -12.97 3.18
CA VAL A 146 -4.38 -12.66 1.74
C VAL A 146 -5.74 -12.15 1.28
N THR A 147 -6.82 -12.83 1.67
CA THR A 147 -8.18 -12.42 1.32
C THR A 147 -8.52 -11.01 1.86
N LEU A 148 -8.12 -10.70 3.09
CA LEU A 148 -8.33 -9.37 3.66
C LEU A 148 -7.55 -8.30 2.89
N LEU A 149 -6.27 -8.55 2.61
CA LEU A 149 -5.43 -7.59 1.89
C LEU A 149 -5.92 -7.39 0.44
N ASP A 150 -6.32 -8.45 -0.25
CA ASP A 150 -6.82 -8.37 -1.63
C ASP A 150 -8.17 -7.64 -1.74
N ASN A 151 -9.01 -7.72 -0.71
CA ASN A 151 -10.32 -7.06 -0.66
C ASN A 151 -10.28 -5.68 -0.01
N TRP A 152 -9.11 -5.24 0.47
CA TRP A 152 -9.02 -3.92 1.10
C TRP A 152 -9.28 -2.80 0.09
N SER A 153 -10.04 -1.82 0.52
CA SER A 153 -10.26 -0.56 -0.20
C SER A 153 -10.40 0.60 0.79
N VAL A 154 -10.25 1.81 0.30
CA VAL A 154 -10.47 3.03 1.11
C VAL A 154 -11.88 3.13 1.70
N ASN A 155 -12.84 2.38 1.16
CA ASN A 155 -14.22 2.37 1.63
C ASN A 155 -14.38 1.65 2.96
N VAL A 156 -13.42 0.82 3.38
CA VAL A 156 -13.40 0.16 4.70
C VAL A 156 -13.63 1.17 5.84
N ARG A 157 -13.14 2.40 5.70
CA ARG A 157 -13.36 3.48 6.69
C ARG A 157 -14.83 3.83 6.94
N TYR A 158 -15.73 3.48 6.03
CA TYR A 158 -17.16 3.75 6.15
C TYR A 158 -17.95 2.51 6.58
N GLU A 159 -17.28 1.38 6.76
CA GLU A 159 -17.91 0.16 7.22
C GLU A 159 -18.18 0.21 8.74
N SER A 160 -19.15 -0.59 9.14
CA SER A 160 -19.52 -0.80 10.54
C SER A 160 -19.75 -2.28 10.80
N ALA A 161 -19.98 -2.65 12.04
CA ALA A 161 -20.34 -4.01 12.40
C ALA A 161 -21.54 -4.58 11.60
N ALA A 162 -22.43 -3.71 11.13
CA ALA A 162 -23.62 -4.11 10.36
C ALA A 162 -23.37 -4.19 8.85
N THR A 163 -22.32 -3.56 8.34
CA THR A 163 -22.09 -3.42 6.90
C THR A 163 -20.85 -4.17 6.41
N THR A 164 -19.91 -4.48 7.29
CA THR A 164 -18.70 -5.20 6.89
C THR A 164 -19.00 -6.64 6.50
N SER A 165 -18.39 -7.07 5.41
CA SER A 165 -18.33 -8.48 5.01
C SER A 165 -17.05 -9.18 5.52
N ALA A 166 -16.10 -8.42 6.07
CA ALA A 166 -14.84 -8.95 6.55
C ALA A 166 -15.02 -9.73 7.86
N ASN A 167 -14.47 -10.94 7.89
CA ASN A 167 -14.43 -11.74 9.12
C ASN A 167 -13.30 -11.23 10.02
N LEU A 168 -13.60 -10.28 10.88
CA LEU A 168 -12.62 -9.63 11.76
C LEU A 168 -12.79 -10.14 13.20
N THR A 169 -11.81 -10.89 13.63
CA THR A 169 -11.63 -11.30 15.03
C THR A 169 -10.30 -10.79 15.54
N LYS A 170 -10.11 -10.79 16.87
CA LYS A 170 -8.83 -10.42 17.49
C LYS A 170 -7.66 -11.24 16.89
N ASP A 171 -7.85 -12.53 16.70
CA ASP A 171 -6.83 -13.43 16.17
C ASP A 171 -6.47 -13.04 14.73
N ILE A 172 -7.45 -12.91 13.86
CA ILE A 172 -7.25 -12.51 12.46
C ILE A 172 -6.55 -11.16 12.36
N VAL A 173 -7.01 -10.16 13.12
CA VAL A 173 -6.42 -8.83 13.10
C VAL A 173 -5.00 -8.82 13.67
N SER A 174 -4.70 -9.65 14.66
CA SER A 174 -3.34 -9.82 15.19
C SER A 174 -2.41 -10.44 14.15
N ARG A 175 -2.88 -11.43 13.40
CA ARG A 175 -2.13 -12.04 12.28
C ARG A 175 -1.93 -11.04 11.14
N LEU A 176 -2.96 -10.27 10.79
CA LEU A 176 -2.88 -9.21 9.79
C LEU A 176 -1.82 -8.16 10.17
N TYR A 177 -1.85 -7.69 11.41
CA TYR A 177 -0.83 -6.76 11.92
C TYR A 177 0.58 -7.35 11.84
N SER A 178 0.76 -8.61 12.26
CA SER A 178 2.06 -9.29 12.19
C SER A 178 2.57 -9.40 10.75
N THR A 179 1.67 -9.66 9.79
CA THR A 179 2.00 -9.70 8.37
C THR A 179 2.42 -8.31 7.87
N CYS A 180 1.66 -7.25 8.18
CA CYS A 180 2.03 -5.88 7.81
C CYS A 180 3.38 -5.45 8.41
N LEU A 181 3.64 -5.80 9.66
CA LEU A 181 4.94 -5.55 10.30
C LEU A 181 6.07 -6.27 9.56
N SER A 182 5.87 -7.55 9.22
CA SER A 182 6.86 -8.34 8.47
C SER A 182 7.13 -7.77 7.08
N ILE A 183 6.10 -7.27 6.39
CA ILE A 183 6.24 -6.58 5.09
C ILE A 183 7.10 -5.33 5.25
N VAL A 184 6.77 -4.46 6.20
CA VAL A 184 7.52 -3.20 6.40
C VAL A 184 8.98 -3.48 6.76
N MET A 185 9.22 -4.41 7.68
CA MET A 185 10.59 -4.80 8.07
C MET A 185 11.35 -5.46 6.93
N GLY A 186 10.68 -6.31 6.16
CA GLY A 186 11.25 -6.94 4.97
C GLY A 186 11.68 -5.91 3.94
N VAL A 187 10.85 -4.92 3.64
CA VAL A 187 11.20 -3.83 2.71
C VAL A 187 12.39 -3.01 3.25
N ILE A 188 12.36 -2.60 4.52
CA ILE A 188 13.47 -1.82 5.12
C ILE A 188 14.81 -2.54 5.02
N ASN A 189 14.82 -3.86 5.15
CA ASN A 189 16.03 -4.66 5.16
C ASN A 189 16.55 -5.02 3.75
N ASN A 190 15.70 -4.96 2.71
CA ASN A 190 16.05 -5.46 1.37
C ASN A 190 16.03 -4.36 0.28
N VAL A 191 15.52 -3.16 0.56
CA VAL A 191 15.36 -2.04 -0.38
C VAL A 191 16.01 -0.77 0.17
#